data_7148d70d8ecfa2445dd8f3dc1b53fb66
#
_entry.id   7148d70d8ecfa2445dd8f3dc1b53fb66
#
_cell.length_a   1.000
_cell.length_b   1.000
_cell.length_c   1.000
_cell.angle_alpha   90.00
_cell.angle_beta   90.00
_cell.angle_gamma   90.00
#
_symmetry.space_group_name_H-M   'P 1'
#
loop_
_entity.id
_entity.type
_entity.pdbx_description
1 polymer ?
#
loop_
_entity_poly.entity_id
_entity_poly.type
_entity_poly.pdbx_seq_one_letter_code
_entity_poly.pdbx_strand_id
1 'polypeptide(L)'
;MFSDAVTRRNFATKLAPIFSAIGLASLLAAPAAAKSKATGEGVRKLNDEGKPADGTQMITPIVIHNGLAYIAGVGAHDSGPQESWEIGAHTTKVLDNIKKLVEAAGSNMDSVVQLSVFLAKIDYYDGMNKVFKTYFPHGGPARTTVAVAALPGNSLVEINCIAAVMK
;
A
#
# COMPACT_ATOMS: atom_id res chain seq x y z
N MET A 1 43.01 -18.32 22.42
CA MET A 1 42.54 -17.22 23.22
C MET A 1 41.21 -16.80 22.61
N PHE A 2 40.10 -17.35 23.11
CA PHE A 2 38.79 -17.18 22.50
C PHE A 2 38.04 -16.06 23.20
N SER A 3 37.59 -15.08 22.41
CA SER A 3 36.77 -13.97 22.83
C SER A 3 35.32 -14.44 23.07
N ASP A 4 34.88 -14.33 24.32
CA ASP A 4 33.48 -14.63 24.67
C ASP A 4 32.54 -13.59 24.07
N ALA A 5 31.70 -14.03 23.15
CA ALA A 5 30.64 -13.23 22.56
C ALA A 5 29.56 -12.94 23.61
N VAL A 6 29.40 -11.67 24.00
CA VAL A 6 28.35 -11.20 24.90
C VAL A 6 27.02 -11.28 24.17
N THR A 7 26.17 -12.24 24.52
CA THR A 7 24.80 -12.33 24.00
C THR A 7 23.85 -11.38 24.73
N ARG A 8 22.81 -10.87 24.02
CA ARG A 8 21.80 -9.95 24.56
C ARG A 8 21.16 -10.38 25.89
N ARG A 9 21.22 -11.65 26.21
CA ARG A 9 20.66 -12.24 27.44
C ARG A 9 21.52 -11.95 28.68
N ASN A 10 22.84 -11.71 28.53
CA ASN A 10 23.73 -11.49 29.64
C ASN A 10 23.92 -10.01 29.98
N PHE A 11 23.36 -9.10 29.15
CA PHE A 11 23.44 -7.66 29.40
C PHE A 11 22.48 -7.20 30.49
N ALA A 12 21.31 -7.81 30.57
CA ALA A 12 20.27 -7.46 31.55
C ALA A 12 20.63 -7.88 33.00
N THR A 13 21.45 -8.92 33.17
CA THR A 13 21.82 -9.45 34.49
C THR A 13 23.01 -8.76 35.14
N LYS A 14 23.82 -8.00 34.37
CA LYS A 14 25.00 -7.31 34.93
C LYS A 14 24.77 -5.86 35.37
N LEU A 15 23.58 -5.28 35.12
CA LEU A 15 23.22 -3.92 35.52
C LEU A 15 22.38 -3.83 36.81
N ALA A 16 22.07 -4.95 37.44
CA ALA A 16 21.24 -4.99 38.65
C ALA A 16 21.83 -4.46 39.96
N PRO A 17 23.14 -4.33 40.19
CA PRO A 17 23.63 -3.91 41.49
C PRO A 17 23.99 -2.40 41.65
N ILE A 18 23.72 -1.54 40.65
CA ILE A 18 24.19 -0.13 40.73
C ILE A 18 23.10 0.84 41.28
N PHE A 19 21.83 0.39 41.40
CA PHE A 19 20.73 1.27 41.82
C PHE A 19 20.25 1.08 43.27
N SER A 20 21.05 0.49 44.16
CA SER A 20 20.62 0.13 45.52
C SER A 20 21.02 1.11 46.60
N ALA A 21 21.38 2.35 46.29
CA ALA A 21 21.89 3.30 47.31
C ALA A 21 21.42 4.74 47.16
N ILE A 22 20.21 5.01 46.69
CA ILE A 22 19.56 6.32 46.86
C ILE A 22 18.07 6.06 47.17
N GLY A 23 17.72 6.25 48.47
CA GLY A 23 16.33 6.16 48.91
C GLY A 23 15.51 7.30 48.29
N LEU A 24 14.71 6.99 47.32
CA LEU A 24 13.53 7.75 46.95
C LEU A 24 12.39 6.76 46.79
N ALA A 25 11.69 6.55 47.88
CA ALA A 25 10.36 5.98 47.90
C ALA A 25 9.44 7.01 47.25
N SER A 26 9.05 6.82 45.97
CA SER A 26 7.81 7.39 45.49
C SER A 26 7.51 6.92 44.05
N LEU A 27 6.32 6.37 43.89
CA LEU A 27 5.55 6.21 42.67
C LEU A 27 6.20 5.45 41.52
N LEU A 28 6.40 4.17 41.66
CA LEU A 28 6.26 3.27 40.54
C LEU A 28 4.76 3.11 40.23
N ALA A 29 4.16 4.12 39.64
CA ALA A 29 2.99 3.89 38.80
C ALA A 29 3.50 3.01 37.66
N ALA A 30 3.18 1.71 37.72
CA ALA A 30 3.34 0.85 36.57
C ALA A 30 2.69 1.57 35.37
N PRO A 31 3.36 1.69 34.21
CA PRO A 31 2.69 2.18 33.04
C PRO A 31 1.48 1.25 32.85
N ALA A 32 0.27 1.80 33.05
CA ALA A 32 -0.93 1.11 32.63
C ALA A 32 -0.65 0.72 31.19
N ALA A 33 -0.43 -0.57 30.97
CA ALA A 33 -0.40 -1.11 29.63
C ALA A 33 -1.74 -0.71 29.03
N ALA A 34 -1.73 0.40 28.29
CA ALA A 34 -2.82 0.77 27.42
C ALA A 34 -2.99 -0.46 26.54
N LYS A 35 -3.92 -1.33 26.91
CA LYS A 35 -4.48 -2.30 25.98
C LYS A 35 -5.05 -1.46 24.86
N SER A 36 -4.24 -1.18 23.86
CA SER A 36 -4.70 -0.79 22.54
C SER A 36 -5.72 -1.85 22.17
N LYS A 37 -6.99 -1.51 22.38
CA LYS A 37 -8.10 -2.25 21.83
C LYS A 37 -7.92 -2.04 20.34
N ALA A 38 -7.14 -2.90 19.70
CA ALA A 38 -7.16 -3.05 18.27
C ALA A 38 -8.59 -3.50 17.94
N THR A 39 -9.49 -2.53 17.84
CA THR A 39 -10.76 -2.69 17.15
C THR A 39 -10.41 -2.75 15.67
N GLY A 40 -9.71 -3.83 15.28
CA GLY A 40 -9.49 -4.13 13.90
C GLY A 40 -10.85 -4.32 13.26
N GLU A 41 -11.29 -3.32 12.50
CA GLU A 41 -12.41 -3.53 11.59
C GLU A 41 -12.06 -4.76 10.75
N GLY A 42 -12.97 -5.76 10.73
CA GLY A 42 -12.74 -6.98 9.95
C GLY A 42 -12.48 -6.64 8.47
N VAL A 43 -11.94 -7.58 7.73
CA VAL A 43 -11.72 -7.42 6.28
C VAL A 43 -13.06 -7.19 5.59
N ARG A 44 -13.21 -6.07 4.90
CA ARG A 44 -14.38 -5.74 4.07
C ARG A 44 -14.00 -5.89 2.61
N LYS A 45 -14.79 -6.64 1.85
CA LYS A 45 -14.64 -6.86 0.41
C LYS A 45 -15.73 -6.11 -0.33
N LEU A 46 -15.35 -5.25 -1.27
CA LEU A 46 -16.28 -4.43 -2.03
C LEU A 46 -16.11 -4.70 -3.53
N ASN A 47 -17.19 -4.50 -4.28
CA ASN A 47 -17.15 -4.48 -5.73
C ASN A 47 -16.63 -3.13 -6.24
N ASP A 48 -16.59 -2.93 -7.55
CA ASP A 48 -16.12 -1.71 -8.22
C ASP A 48 -16.99 -0.46 -7.98
N GLU A 49 -18.23 -0.65 -7.52
CA GLU A 49 -19.13 0.42 -7.10
C GLU A 49 -19.02 0.76 -5.60
N GLY A 50 -18.12 0.10 -4.85
CA GLY A 50 -17.98 0.29 -3.41
C GLY A 50 -19.05 -0.41 -2.56
N LYS A 51 -19.89 -1.27 -3.15
CA LYS A 51 -20.88 -2.08 -2.46
C LYS A 51 -20.26 -3.41 -1.97
N PRO A 52 -20.83 -4.06 -0.95
CA PRO A 52 -20.35 -5.37 -0.53
C PRO A 52 -20.24 -6.34 -1.70
N ALA A 53 -19.12 -7.01 -1.82
CA ALA A 53 -18.88 -8.06 -2.80
C ALA A 53 -19.78 -9.27 -2.50
N ASP A 54 -20.33 -9.90 -3.53
CA ASP A 54 -21.24 -11.06 -3.40
C ASP A 54 -20.49 -12.38 -3.12
N GLY A 55 -19.15 -12.36 -3.17
CA GLY A 55 -18.31 -13.52 -2.90
C GLY A 55 -18.11 -14.47 -4.09
N THR A 56 -18.66 -14.15 -5.26
CA THR A 56 -18.50 -14.96 -6.49
C THR A 56 -17.30 -14.56 -7.32
N GLN A 57 -16.75 -13.35 -7.09
CA GLN A 57 -15.60 -12.84 -7.83
C GLN A 57 -14.32 -13.62 -7.51
N MET A 58 -13.58 -14.02 -8.54
CA MET A 58 -12.24 -14.57 -8.39
C MET A 58 -11.26 -13.54 -7.81
N ILE A 59 -11.40 -12.28 -8.19
CA ILE A 59 -10.59 -11.15 -7.71
C ILE A 59 -11.53 -10.09 -7.15
N THR A 60 -11.26 -9.63 -5.93
CA THR A 60 -12.01 -8.53 -5.30
C THR A 60 -11.33 -7.21 -5.68
N PRO A 61 -12.01 -6.27 -6.36
CA PRO A 61 -11.41 -5.01 -6.78
C PRO A 61 -10.98 -4.12 -5.62
N ILE A 62 -11.72 -4.13 -4.50
CA ILE A 62 -11.46 -3.30 -3.33
C ILE A 62 -11.52 -4.15 -2.07
N VAL A 63 -10.43 -4.17 -1.29
CA VAL A 63 -10.40 -4.78 0.04
C VAL A 63 -10.05 -3.70 1.05
N ILE A 64 -10.88 -3.51 2.08
CA ILE A 64 -10.62 -2.55 3.16
C ILE A 64 -10.29 -3.30 4.44
N HIS A 65 -9.20 -2.88 5.09
CA HIS A 65 -8.77 -3.39 6.39
C HIS A 65 -7.98 -2.33 7.16
N ASN A 66 -8.34 -2.12 8.41
CA ASN A 66 -7.66 -1.18 9.33
C ASN A 66 -7.49 0.24 8.74
N GLY A 67 -8.51 0.77 8.07
CA GLY A 67 -8.47 2.12 7.50
C GLY A 67 -7.66 2.25 6.22
N LEU A 68 -7.22 1.15 5.63
CA LEU A 68 -6.56 1.10 4.33
C LEU A 68 -7.42 0.37 3.30
N ALA A 69 -7.52 0.94 2.11
CA ALA A 69 -8.11 0.32 0.94
C ALA A 69 -6.99 -0.24 0.04
N TYR A 70 -7.05 -1.52 -0.23
CA TYR A 70 -6.18 -2.24 -1.15
C TYR A 70 -6.92 -2.37 -2.47
N ILE A 71 -6.41 -1.73 -3.50
CA ILE A 71 -6.99 -1.75 -4.84
C ILE A 71 -6.26 -2.80 -5.68
N ALA A 72 -7.01 -3.69 -6.28
CA ALA A 72 -6.47 -4.74 -7.15
C ALA A 72 -5.73 -4.17 -8.36
N GLY A 73 -4.95 -5.00 -9.06
CA GLY A 73 -4.29 -4.63 -10.31
C GLY A 73 -5.30 -4.22 -11.37
N VAL A 74 -5.07 -3.08 -12.00
CA VAL A 74 -5.89 -2.51 -13.07
C VAL A 74 -5.05 -2.37 -14.31
N GLY A 75 -5.41 -3.06 -15.39
CA GLY A 75 -4.85 -2.94 -16.72
C GLY A 75 -5.76 -2.17 -17.67
N ALA A 76 -5.22 -1.81 -18.83
CA ALA A 76 -5.97 -1.13 -19.89
C ALA A 76 -6.56 -2.13 -20.90
N HIS A 77 -7.18 -3.22 -20.39
CA HIS A 77 -7.84 -4.21 -21.23
C HIS A 77 -8.90 -3.52 -22.12
N ASP A 78 -9.19 -4.10 -23.27
CA ASP A 78 -10.20 -3.60 -24.23
C ASP A 78 -9.95 -2.18 -24.74
N SER A 79 -8.68 -1.81 -24.94
CA SER A 79 -8.29 -0.47 -25.43
C SER A 79 -8.39 -0.33 -26.95
N GLY A 80 -9.10 -1.21 -27.64
CA GLY A 80 -9.24 -1.22 -29.09
C GLY A 80 -8.13 -1.99 -29.82
N PRO A 81 -7.95 -1.80 -31.13
CA PRO A 81 -6.93 -2.50 -31.92
C PRO A 81 -5.52 -2.20 -31.43
N GLN A 82 -4.63 -3.20 -31.47
CA GLN A 82 -3.27 -3.10 -30.96
C GLN A 82 -2.44 -1.99 -31.63
N GLU A 83 -2.74 -1.67 -32.89
CA GLU A 83 -2.05 -0.64 -33.68
C GLU A 83 -2.25 0.77 -33.10
N SER A 84 -3.31 0.98 -32.30
CA SER A 84 -3.63 2.26 -31.65
C SER A 84 -3.12 2.35 -30.21
N TRP A 85 -2.42 1.34 -29.71
CA TRP A 85 -2.02 1.31 -28.31
C TRP A 85 -0.82 2.20 -28.04
N GLU A 86 -1.08 3.26 -27.30
CA GLU A 86 -0.07 4.17 -26.81
C GLU A 86 0.00 4.13 -25.29
N ILE A 87 1.23 4.19 -24.76
CA ILE A 87 1.44 4.13 -23.31
C ILE A 87 0.72 5.25 -22.57
N GLY A 88 0.65 6.46 -23.14
CA GLY A 88 -0.08 7.58 -22.56
C GLY A 88 -1.57 7.29 -22.41
N ALA A 89 -2.22 6.79 -23.47
CA ALA A 89 -3.63 6.43 -23.45
C ALA A 89 -3.93 5.29 -22.47
N HIS A 90 -3.12 4.22 -22.45
CA HIS A 90 -3.24 3.13 -21.51
C HIS A 90 -3.07 3.61 -20.05
N THR A 91 -2.07 4.47 -19.79
CA THR A 91 -1.83 5.02 -18.46
C THR A 91 -3.01 5.86 -17.98
N THR A 92 -3.57 6.70 -18.86
CA THR A 92 -4.77 7.49 -18.54
C THR A 92 -5.94 6.59 -18.17
N LYS A 93 -6.26 5.60 -19.01
CA LYS A 93 -7.35 4.65 -18.74
C LYS A 93 -7.17 3.91 -17.41
N VAL A 94 -5.96 3.45 -17.13
CA VAL A 94 -5.64 2.73 -15.89
C VAL A 94 -5.79 3.65 -14.68
N LEU A 95 -5.24 4.87 -14.71
CA LEU A 95 -5.33 5.81 -13.60
C LEU A 95 -6.75 6.35 -13.38
N ASP A 96 -7.56 6.51 -14.43
CA ASP A 96 -8.98 6.83 -14.31
C ASP A 96 -9.76 5.72 -13.59
N ASN A 97 -9.46 4.45 -13.90
CA ASN A 97 -10.09 3.32 -13.23
C ASN A 97 -9.59 3.17 -11.78
N ILE A 98 -8.30 3.36 -11.51
CA ILE A 98 -7.76 3.41 -10.14
C ILE A 98 -8.48 4.52 -9.34
N LYS A 99 -8.63 5.72 -9.90
CA LYS A 99 -9.32 6.84 -9.26
C LYS A 99 -10.75 6.45 -8.88
N LYS A 100 -11.52 5.85 -9.79
CA LYS A 100 -12.88 5.38 -9.52
C LYS A 100 -12.93 4.38 -8.36
N LEU A 101 -12.01 3.39 -8.32
CA LEU A 101 -11.97 2.40 -7.26
C LEU A 101 -11.55 3.01 -5.90
N VAL A 102 -10.62 3.94 -5.91
CA VAL A 102 -10.20 4.69 -4.72
C VAL A 102 -11.35 5.52 -4.16
N GLU A 103 -12.09 6.23 -5.02
CA GLU A 103 -13.30 6.99 -4.63
C GLU A 103 -14.41 6.07 -4.13
N ALA A 104 -14.67 4.94 -4.77
CA ALA A 104 -15.63 3.93 -4.32
C ALA A 104 -15.26 3.30 -2.97
N ALA A 105 -13.97 3.26 -2.64
CA ALA A 105 -13.48 2.82 -1.32
C ALA A 105 -13.68 3.87 -0.22
N GLY A 106 -14.16 5.07 -0.51
CA GLY A 106 -14.27 6.19 0.44
C GLY A 106 -12.95 6.93 0.67
N SER A 107 -12.13 7.03 -0.37
CA SER A 107 -10.82 7.71 -0.37
C SER A 107 -10.72 8.70 -1.54
N ASN A 108 -9.54 9.22 -1.82
CA ASN A 108 -9.23 10.05 -3.00
C ASN A 108 -7.77 9.85 -3.44
N MET A 109 -7.39 10.43 -4.59
CA MET A 109 -6.04 10.26 -5.14
C MET A 109 -4.95 10.85 -4.24
N ASP A 110 -5.20 11.93 -3.51
CA ASP A 110 -4.23 12.54 -2.57
C ASP A 110 -4.00 11.66 -1.34
N SER A 111 -4.91 10.73 -1.05
CA SER A 111 -4.83 9.77 0.04
C SER A 111 -4.18 8.43 -0.36
N VAL A 112 -3.72 8.29 -1.60
CA VAL A 112 -2.96 7.12 -2.03
C VAL A 112 -1.58 7.14 -1.36
N VAL A 113 -1.26 6.10 -0.61
CA VAL A 113 0.00 5.99 0.15
C VAL A 113 1.07 5.21 -0.59
N GLN A 114 0.67 4.22 -1.36
CA GLN A 114 1.58 3.37 -2.14
C GLN A 114 0.96 2.98 -3.47
N LEU A 115 1.81 2.85 -4.48
CA LEU A 115 1.42 2.47 -5.83
C LEU A 115 2.52 1.62 -6.47
N SER A 116 2.13 0.50 -7.09
CA SER A 116 3.03 -0.33 -7.88
C SER A 116 2.64 -0.23 -9.35
N VAL A 117 3.62 0.04 -10.20
CA VAL A 117 3.46 0.15 -11.66
C VAL A 117 4.23 -0.97 -12.32
N PHE A 118 3.54 -1.77 -13.11
CA PHE A 118 4.09 -2.83 -13.94
C PHE A 118 3.99 -2.39 -15.40
N LEU A 119 5.11 -2.34 -16.10
CA LEU A 119 5.19 -1.96 -17.50
C LEU A 119 5.48 -3.19 -18.37
N ALA A 120 4.84 -3.29 -19.53
CA ALA A 120 5.17 -4.33 -20.50
C ALA A 120 6.58 -4.17 -21.10
N LYS A 121 7.13 -2.95 -21.11
CA LYS A 121 8.50 -2.63 -21.51
C LYS A 121 9.00 -1.44 -20.70
N ILE A 122 10.29 -1.43 -20.38
CA ILE A 122 10.89 -0.30 -19.64
C ILE A 122 10.91 1.00 -20.49
N ASP A 123 10.91 0.90 -21.79
CA ASP A 123 10.86 2.04 -22.71
C ASP A 123 9.57 2.88 -22.55
N TYR A 124 8.56 2.33 -21.93
CA TYR A 124 7.30 3.04 -21.63
C TYR A 124 7.39 3.96 -20.40
N TYR A 125 8.51 3.92 -19.66
CA TYR A 125 8.67 4.64 -18.40
C TYR A 125 8.40 6.14 -18.51
N ASP A 126 9.00 6.81 -19.49
CA ASP A 126 8.87 8.27 -19.65
C ASP A 126 7.47 8.67 -20.13
N GLY A 127 6.88 7.90 -21.05
CA GLY A 127 5.50 8.13 -21.52
C GLY A 127 4.47 7.96 -20.40
N MET A 128 4.62 6.90 -19.60
CA MET A 128 3.81 6.67 -18.41
C MET A 128 3.96 7.83 -17.41
N ASN A 129 5.19 8.28 -17.11
CA ASN A 129 5.45 9.35 -16.15
C ASN A 129 4.83 10.70 -16.56
N LYS A 130 4.76 11.01 -17.84
CA LYS A 130 4.11 12.23 -18.33
C LYS A 130 2.64 12.28 -17.90
N VAL A 131 1.93 11.16 -18.02
CA VAL A 131 0.53 11.06 -17.59
C VAL A 131 0.43 10.99 -16.08
N PHE A 132 1.27 10.17 -15.42
CA PHE A 132 1.26 10.00 -13.97
C PHE A 132 1.31 11.33 -13.21
N LYS A 133 2.15 12.26 -13.64
CA LYS A 133 2.28 13.60 -13.02
C LYS A 133 0.98 14.40 -13.01
N THR A 134 0.08 14.18 -13.96
CA THR A 134 -1.20 14.91 -14.02
C THR A 134 -2.20 14.45 -12.96
N TYR A 135 -2.06 13.21 -12.46
CA TYR A 135 -2.90 12.67 -11.40
C TYR A 135 -2.37 12.98 -9.99
N PHE A 136 -1.09 13.36 -9.87
CA PHE A 136 -0.43 13.67 -8.60
C PHE A 136 0.32 15.00 -8.67
N PRO A 137 -0.38 16.12 -8.87
CA PRO A 137 0.25 17.43 -9.07
C PRO A 137 0.94 17.99 -7.83
N HIS A 138 0.55 17.51 -6.64
CA HIS A 138 1.07 18.00 -5.35
C HIS A 138 2.12 17.06 -4.74
N GLY A 139 2.57 16.06 -5.47
CA GLY A 139 3.52 15.03 -5.02
C GLY A 139 2.90 13.65 -5.09
N GLY A 140 3.65 12.68 -5.64
CA GLY A 140 3.16 11.30 -5.80
C GLY A 140 3.31 10.46 -4.54
N PRO A 141 2.56 9.34 -4.43
CA PRO A 141 2.72 8.36 -3.37
C PRO A 141 4.06 7.64 -3.46
N ALA A 142 4.40 6.85 -2.44
CA ALA A 142 5.50 5.89 -2.56
C ALA A 142 5.25 4.98 -3.76
N ARG A 143 6.19 4.91 -4.72
CA ARG A 143 5.98 4.17 -5.96
C ARG A 143 7.15 3.23 -6.26
N THR A 144 6.79 2.02 -6.68
CA THR A 144 7.73 1.08 -7.34
C THR A 144 7.30 0.92 -8.78
N THR A 145 8.26 0.99 -9.72
CA THR A 145 8.00 0.77 -11.15
C THR A 145 8.99 -0.26 -11.68
N VAL A 146 8.46 -1.30 -12.31
CA VAL A 146 9.24 -2.37 -12.94
C VAL A 146 8.68 -2.72 -14.31
N ALA A 147 9.52 -3.22 -15.21
CA ALA A 147 9.07 -3.92 -16.39
C ALA A 147 8.92 -5.42 -16.07
N VAL A 148 7.88 -6.04 -16.62
CA VAL A 148 7.56 -7.46 -16.44
C VAL A 148 7.59 -8.21 -17.77
N ALA A 149 7.63 -9.54 -17.71
CA ALA A 149 7.69 -10.38 -18.90
C ALA A 149 6.42 -10.25 -19.77
N ALA A 150 5.24 -10.11 -19.15
CA ALA A 150 3.96 -9.92 -19.83
C ALA A 150 2.94 -9.37 -18.84
N LEU A 151 1.90 -8.71 -19.37
CA LEU A 151 0.72 -8.28 -18.63
C LEU A 151 -0.54 -8.95 -19.21
N PRO A 152 -1.50 -9.33 -18.36
CA PRO A 152 -2.78 -9.88 -18.82
C PRO A 152 -3.49 -8.94 -19.78
N GLY A 153 -4.23 -9.50 -20.74
CA GLY A 153 -5.05 -8.72 -21.69
C GLY A 153 -4.24 -7.76 -22.55
N ASN A 154 -2.95 -8.04 -22.77
CA ASN A 154 -2.03 -7.22 -23.57
C ASN A 154 -1.96 -5.75 -23.15
N SER A 155 -2.22 -5.44 -21.88
CA SER A 155 -2.05 -4.09 -21.37
C SER A 155 -0.59 -3.64 -21.45
N LEU A 156 -0.33 -2.36 -21.73
CA LEU A 156 1.03 -1.81 -21.74
C LEU A 156 1.48 -1.41 -20.32
N VAL A 157 0.52 -1.22 -19.42
CA VAL A 157 0.74 -0.88 -18.01
C VAL A 157 -0.35 -1.46 -17.14
N GLU A 158 0.02 -1.96 -15.96
CA GLU A 158 -0.88 -2.36 -14.90
C GLU A 158 -0.49 -1.63 -13.61
N ILE A 159 -1.47 -1.21 -12.82
CA ILE A 159 -1.24 -0.47 -11.58
C ILE A 159 -2.13 -1.05 -10.49
N ASN A 160 -1.57 -1.24 -9.30
CA ASN A 160 -2.33 -1.40 -8.07
C ASN A 160 -1.95 -0.31 -7.07
N CYS A 161 -2.77 -0.09 -6.04
CA CYS A 161 -2.43 0.88 -5.02
C CYS A 161 -3.03 0.54 -3.64
N ILE A 162 -2.50 1.22 -2.63
CA ILE A 162 -3.04 1.27 -1.28
C ILE A 162 -3.37 2.73 -0.99
N ALA A 163 -4.59 2.99 -0.50
CA ALA A 163 -5.05 4.32 -0.15
C ALA A 163 -5.58 4.36 1.30
N ALA A 164 -5.40 5.46 2.00
CA ALA A 164 -6.01 5.66 3.30
C ALA A 164 -7.51 5.99 3.11
N VAL A 165 -8.38 5.26 3.81
CA VAL A 165 -9.83 5.52 3.80
C VAL A 165 -10.10 6.71 4.71
N MET A 166 -10.83 7.69 4.20
CA MET A 166 -11.25 8.86 4.98
C MET A 166 -12.39 8.45 5.94
N LYS A 167 -12.33 8.96 7.16
CA LYS A 167 -13.38 8.75 8.17
C LYS A 167 -14.54 9.72 7.97
#